data_6207c8cd3ed684f498a0401d7ddbd0eb
#
_entry.id   6207c8cd3ed684f498a0401d7ddbd0eb
#
_cell.length_a   1.000
_cell.length_b   1.000
_cell.length_c   1.000
_cell.angle_alpha   90.00
_cell.angle_beta   90.00
_cell.angle_gamma   90.00
#
_symmetry.space_group_name_H-M   'P 1'
#
loop_
_entity.id
_entity.type
_entity.pdbx_description
1 polymer ?
#
loop_
_entity_poly.entity_id
_entity_poly.type
_entity_poly.pdbx_seq_one_letter_code
_entity_poly.pdbx_strand_id
1 'polypeptide(L)'
;MLDDYRVTLPITVRFRDTDMLGHVNNAVYATYFESGRLEYWAELNGGHSFENWPFILARTEIDFLMEAHAAQELTLGIRVSRLGSKSFDLEYLLVRNEDGAAVARGRSVQVMFDYRTKQTLPISDETRAQLTEFEGL
;
A
#
# COMPACT_ATOMS: atom_id res chain seq x y z
N MET A 1 -0.63 -1.89 -16.67
CA MET A 1 -0.46 -1.09 -15.43
C MET A 1 -0.80 -1.92 -14.20
N LEU A 2 -2.07 -2.19 -13.94
CA LEU A 2 -2.45 -3.02 -12.78
C LEU A 2 -1.99 -4.47 -12.89
N ASP A 3 -1.78 -4.98 -14.08
CA ASP A 3 -1.30 -6.34 -14.30
C ASP A 3 0.08 -6.61 -13.69
N ASP A 4 0.83 -5.55 -13.42
CA ASP A 4 2.13 -5.64 -12.74
C ASP A 4 2.01 -5.84 -11.23
N TYR A 5 0.78 -5.82 -10.70
CA TYR A 5 0.52 -5.86 -9.25
C TYR A 5 -0.25 -7.13 -8.90
N ARG A 6 0.32 -7.97 -8.05
CA ARG A 6 -0.32 -9.22 -7.61
C ARG A 6 -1.48 -8.97 -6.65
N VAL A 7 -1.39 -7.91 -5.87
CA VAL A 7 -2.43 -7.56 -4.90
C VAL A 7 -3.14 -6.32 -5.39
N THR A 8 -4.45 -6.38 -5.47
CA THR A 8 -5.30 -5.24 -5.81
C THR A 8 -6.41 -5.11 -4.78
N LEU A 9 -6.83 -3.87 -4.53
CA LEU A 9 -7.86 -3.53 -3.57
C LEU A 9 -8.86 -2.57 -4.20
N PRO A 10 -10.17 -2.89 -4.21
CA PRO A 10 -11.17 -1.92 -4.65
C PRO A 10 -11.34 -0.81 -3.61
N ILE A 11 -11.45 0.42 -4.08
CA ILE A 11 -11.66 1.60 -3.23
C ILE A 11 -12.80 2.41 -3.82
N THR A 12 -13.86 2.58 -3.02
CA THR A 12 -14.93 3.51 -3.34
C THR A 12 -14.65 4.83 -2.63
N VAL A 13 -14.59 5.92 -3.38
CA VAL A 13 -14.39 7.25 -2.79
C VAL A 13 -15.66 7.64 -2.04
N ARG A 14 -15.53 7.88 -0.73
CA ARG A 14 -16.65 8.32 0.11
C ARG A 14 -16.77 9.84 0.07
N PHE A 15 -17.96 10.34 0.32
CA PHE A 15 -18.18 11.79 0.43
C PHE A 15 -17.23 12.42 1.46
N ARG A 16 -17.04 11.75 2.60
CA ARG A 16 -16.14 12.22 3.68
C ARG A 16 -14.66 12.22 3.30
N ASP A 17 -14.29 11.56 2.20
CA ASP A 17 -12.92 11.56 1.70
C ASP A 17 -12.59 12.85 0.93
N THR A 18 -13.61 13.61 0.56
CA THR A 18 -13.47 14.84 -0.24
C THR A 18 -13.35 16.06 0.65
N ASP A 19 -12.79 17.13 0.09
CA ASP A 19 -12.68 18.43 0.74
C ASP A 19 -13.57 19.47 0.07
N MET A 20 -13.41 20.74 0.46
CA MET A 20 -14.19 21.86 -0.08
C MET A 20 -14.04 22.04 -1.59
N LEU A 21 -12.95 21.53 -2.19
CA LEU A 21 -12.70 21.63 -3.61
C LEU A 21 -13.46 20.56 -4.41
N GLY A 22 -14.15 19.64 -3.73
CA GLY A 22 -14.99 18.62 -4.35
C GLY A 22 -14.24 17.37 -4.81
N HIS A 23 -12.98 17.21 -4.44
CA HIS A 23 -12.22 16.00 -4.76
C HIS A 23 -11.50 15.45 -3.53
N VAL A 24 -10.97 14.24 -3.66
CA VAL A 24 -10.32 13.55 -2.54
C VAL A 24 -9.21 14.43 -1.95
N ASN A 25 -9.26 14.62 -0.64
CA ASN A 25 -8.24 15.36 0.09
C ASN A 25 -6.90 14.63 -0.02
N ASN A 26 -5.82 15.38 -0.22
CA ASN A 26 -4.48 14.83 -0.37
C ASN A 26 -4.10 13.86 0.75
N ALA A 27 -4.50 14.12 1.98
CA ALA A 27 -4.20 13.26 3.12
C ALA A 27 -4.90 11.91 3.06
N VAL A 28 -6.02 11.81 2.38
CA VAL A 28 -6.81 10.57 2.29
C VAL A 28 -6.12 9.52 1.43
N TYR A 29 -5.31 9.91 0.47
CA TYR A 29 -4.53 8.97 -0.33
C TYR A 29 -3.59 8.14 0.53
N ALA A 30 -3.02 8.73 1.59
CA ALA A 30 -2.20 7.99 2.55
C ALA A 30 -3.03 6.91 3.26
N THR A 31 -4.29 7.18 3.56
CA THR A 31 -5.22 6.22 4.15
C THR A 31 -5.53 5.07 3.18
N TYR A 32 -5.73 5.38 1.91
CA TYR A 32 -5.93 4.33 0.89
C TYR A 32 -4.70 3.42 0.80
N PHE A 33 -3.51 3.98 0.82
CA PHE A 33 -2.26 3.20 0.78
C PHE A 33 -2.10 2.34 2.04
N GLU A 34 -2.50 2.85 3.21
CA GLU A 34 -2.51 2.07 4.44
C GLU A 34 -3.42 0.84 4.32
N SER A 35 -4.63 1.04 3.78
CA SER A 35 -5.53 -0.07 3.50
C SER A 35 -4.89 -1.10 2.55
N GLY A 36 -4.13 -0.61 1.59
CA GLY A 36 -3.36 -1.45 0.68
C GLY A 36 -2.30 -2.28 1.38
N ARG A 37 -1.56 -1.69 2.34
CA ARG A 37 -0.57 -2.43 3.12
C ARG A 37 -1.21 -3.54 3.94
N LEU A 38 -2.37 -3.27 4.53
CA LEU A 38 -3.12 -4.27 5.29
C LEU A 38 -3.55 -5.43 4.38
N GLU A 39 -4.06 -5.12 3.21
CA GLU A 39 -4.49 -6.13 2.25
C GLU A 39 -3.32 -6.96 1.73
N TYR A 40 -2.22 -6.30 1.38
CA TYR A 40 -1.01 -6.99 0.91
C TYR A 40 -0.54 -8.02 1.94
N TRP A 41 -0.44 -7.59 3.21
CA TRP A 41 0.02 -8.46 4.28
C TRP A 41 -0.96 -9.60 4.55
N ALA A 42 -2.26 -9.34 4.44
CA ALA A 42 -3.29 -10.36 4.56
C ALA A 42 -3.19 -11.42 3.45
N GLU A 43 -3.01 -10.98 2.21
CA GLU A 43 -2.81 -11.88 1.07
C GLU A 43 -1.58 -12.75 1.25
N LEU A 44 -0.49 -12.15 1.71
CA LEU A 44 0.76 -12.85 1.93
C LEU A 44 0.64 -13.92 3.03
N ASN A 45 -0.14 -13.66 4.07
CA ASN A 45 -0.22 -14.50 5.26
C ASN A 45 -1.54 -15.26 5.42
N GLY A 46 -2.44 -15.14 4.46
CA GLY A 46 -3.70 -15.90 4.43
C GLY A 46 -4.76 -15.38 5.40
N GLY A 47 -4.71 -14.12 5.82
CA GLY A 47 -5.75 -13.53 6.66
C GLY A 47 -5.40 -12.18 7.25
N HIS A 48 -6.44 -11.47 7.70
CA HIS A 48 -6.32 -10.17 8.35
C HIS A 48 -6.13 -10.36 9.86
N SER A 49 -4.88 -10.28 10.31
CA SER A 49 -4.54 -10.27 11.73
C SER A 49 -3.58 -9.14 12.01
N PHE A 50 -3.86 -8.38 13.05
CA PHE A 50 -2.99 -7.29 13.52
C PHE A 50 -2.10 -7.75 14.67
N GLU A 51 -2.26 -8.96 15.14
CA GLU A 51 -1.35 -9.55 16.10
C GLU A 51 0.01 -9.76 15.42
N ASN A 52 1.06 -9.42 16.14
CA ASN A 52 2.44 -9.55 15.63
C ASN A 52 2.70 -8.80 14.33
N TRP A 53 2.06 -7.62 14.16
CA TRP A 53 2.34 -6.75 13.03
C TRP A 53 3.84 -6.42 13.00
N PRO A 54 4.57 -6.77 11.92
CA PRO A 54 6.03 -6.87 12.02
C PRO A 54 6.79 -5.65 11.54
N PHE A 55 6.12 -4.60 11.10
CA PHE A 55 6.82 -3.45 10.52
C PHE A 55 6.16 -2.12 10.88
N ILE A 56 6.93 -1.04 10.72
CA ILE A 56 6.48 0.33 10.91
C ILE A 56 6.76 1.13 9.64
N LEU A 57 5.87 2.05 9.32
CA LEU A 57 6.05 2.95 8.17
C LEU A 57 7.13 3.98 8.50
N ALA A 58 8.18 4.04 7.67
CA ALA A 58 9.28 4.98 7.84
C ALA A 58 9.22 6.15 6.85
N ARG A 59 8.68 5.92 5.65
CA ARG A 59 8.63 6.94 4.61
C ARG A 59 7.47 6.65 3.67
N THR A 60 6.84 7.71 3.19
CA THR A 60 5.84 7.61 2.11
C THR A 60 6.04 8.75 1.12
N GLU A 61 5.87 8.43 -0.16
CA GLU A 61 5.90 9.39 -1.27
C GLU A 61 4.62 9.19 -2.07
N ILE A 62 3.95 10.27 -2.44
CA ILE A 62 2.72 10.22 -3.23
C ILE A 62 2.78 11.27 -4.32
N ASP A 63 2.57 10.85 -5.56
CA ASP A 63 2.36 11.73 -6.69
C ASP A 63 0.87 11.78 -7.01
N PHE A 64 0.30 12.97 -6.98
CA PHE A 64 -1.11 13.22 -7.27
C PHE A 64 -1.23 13.55 -8.76
N LEU A 65 -1.83 12.66 -9.54
CA LEU A 65 -1.84 12.75 -11.00
C LEU A 65 -3.15 13.30 -11.56
N MET A 66 -4.28 12.94 -10.94
CA MET A 66 -5.61 13.36 -11.35
C MET A 66 -6.51 13.48 -10.13
N GLU A 67 -7.55 14.28 -10.25
CA GLU A 67 -8.58 14.37 -9.23
C GLU A 67 -9.41 13.08 -9.17
N ALA A 68 -9.85 12.74 -7.97
CA ALA A 68 -10.87 11.72 -7.75
C ALA A 68 -12.04 12.34 -6.98
N HIS A 69 -13.25 11.91 -7.30
CA HIS A 69 -14.49 12.49 -6.77
C HIS A 69 -15.31 11.46 -6.01
N ALA A 70 -16.21 11.95 -5.14
CA ALA A 70 -17.10 11.10 -4.38
C ALA A 70 -17.86 10.12 -5.28
N ALA A 71 -18.06 8.91 -4.78
CA ALA A 71 -18.73 7.79 -5.44
C ALA A 71 -17.94 7.15 -6.59
N GLN A 72 -16.78 7.68 -6.96
CA GLN A 72 -15.95 7.01 -7.96
C GLN A 72 -15.36 5.71 -7.42
N GLU A 73 -15.31 4.71 -8.28
CA GLU A 73 -14.71 3.42 -7.99
C GLU A 73 -13.27 3.41 -8.51
N LEU A 74 -12.35 3.13 -7.61
CA LEU A 74 -10.92 3.07 -7.89
C LEU A 74 -10.40 1.66 -7.63
N THR A 75 -9.25 1.34 -8.18
CA THR A 75 -8.53 0.11 -7.84
C THR A 75 -7.10 0.48 -7.47
N LEU A 76 -6.67 0.01 -6.31
CA LEU A 76 -5.30 0.20 -5.84
C LEU A 76 -4.50 -1.08 -6.07
N GLY A 77 -3.42 -0.97 -6.84
CA GLY A 77 -2.43 -2.03 -6.98
C GLY A 77 -1.29 -1.82 -6.00
N ILE A 78 -0.83 -2.89 -5.36
CA ILE A 78 0.26 -2.85 -4.38
C ILE A 78 1.23 -3.98 -4.66
N ARG A 79 2.53 -3.69 -4.59
CA ARG A 79 3.58 -4.70 -4.71
C ARG A 79 4.80 -4.33 -3.90
N VAL A 80 5.56 -5.32 -3.46
CA VAL A 80 6.91 -5.10 -2.94
C VAL A 80 7.85 -4.96 -4.14
N SER A 81 8.58 -3.86 -4.18
CA SER A 81 9.48 -3.55 -5.29
C SER A 81 10.97 -3.71 -4.92
N ARG A 82 11.29 -3.71 -3.63
CA ARG A 82 12.68 -3.82 -3.16
C ARG A 82 12.74 -4.43 -1.77
N LEU A 83 13.70 -5.31 -1.57
CA LEU A 83 14.05 -5.87 -0.26
C LEU A 83 15.42 -5.35 0.16
N GLY A 84 15.48 -4.63 1.28
CA GLY A 84 16.72 -4.20 1.92
C GLY A 84 17.12 -5.15 3.04
N SER A 85 17.98 -4.70 3.94
CA SER A 85 18.41 -5.49 5.10
C SER A 85 17.34 -5.51 6.19
N LYS A 86 16.86 -4.33 6.60
CA LYS A 86 15.86 -4.15 7.64
C LYS A 86 14.55 -3.60 7.11
N SER A 87 14.50 -3.22 5.84
CA SER A 87 13.37 -2.53 5.24
C SER A 87 13.02 -3.12 3.90
N PHE A 88 11.79 -2.88 3.49
CA PHE A 88 11.32 -3.20 2.14
C PHE A 88 10.45 -2.05 1.63
N ASP A 89 10.41 -1.92 0.30
CA ASP A 89 9.64 -0.87 -0.35
C ASP A 89 8.37 -1.45 -0.94
N LEU A 90 7.27 -0.75 -0.75
CA LEU A 90 6.00 -1.00 -1.44
C LEU A 90 5.79 0.08 -2.50
N GLU A 91 5.32 -0.31 -3.66
CA GLU A 91 4.83 0.59 -4.70
C GLU A 91 3.32 0.48 -4.81
N TYR A 92 2.69 1.61 -5.11
CA TYR A 92 1.25 1.76 -5.22
C TYR A 92 0.87 2.39 -6.55
N LEU A 93 -0.19 1.89 -7.14
CA LEU A 93 -0.82 2.52 -8.31
C LEU A 93 -2.32 2.55 -8.08
N LEU A 94 -2.89 3.75 -8.04
CA LEU A 94 -4.32 3.96 -7.89
C LEU A 94 -4.91 4.37 -9.23
N VAL A 95 -5.83 3.57 -9.75
CA VAL A 95 -6.46 3.85 -11.05
C VAL A 95 -7.97 4.04 -10.89
N ARG A 96 -8.53 4.83 -11.77
CA ARG A 96 -9.97 5.04 -11.86
C ARG A 96 -10.56 3.95 -12.78
N ASN A 97 -11.57 3.23 -12.27
CA ASN A 97 -12.12 2.08 -13.00
C ASN A 97 -12.83 2.49 -14.31
N GLU A 98 -13.44 3.67 -14.31
CA GLU A 98 -14.21 4.14 -15.47
C GLU A 98 -13.39 4.15 -16.76
N ASP A 99 -12.14 4.59 -16.70
CA ASP A 99 -11.28 4.75 -17.87
C ASP A 99 -9.86 4.19 -17.71
N GLY A 100 -9.54 3.61 -16.56
CA GLY A 100 -8.21 3.07 -16.30
C GLY A 100 -7.14 4.13 -16.08
N ALA A 101 -7.51 5.41 -15.95
CA ALA A 101 -6.55 6.48 -15.76
C ALA A 101 -5.87 6.41 -14.39
N ALA A 102 -4.57 6.64 -14.34
CA ALA A 102 -3.83 6.70 -13.10
C ALA A 102 -4.21 7.97 -12.33
N VAL A 103 -4.69 7.80 -11.10
CA VAL A 103 -5.10 8.88 -10.20
C VAL A 103 -3.94 9.30 -9.31
N ALA A 104 -3.20 8.33 -8.81
CA ALA A 104 -2.04 8.57 -7.94
C ALA A 104 -1.06 7.41 -8.06
N ARG A 105 0.18 7.70 -7.77
CA ARG A 105 1.25 6.71 -7.59
C ARG A 105 1.93 6.97 -6.29
N GLY A 106 2.50 5.94 -5.70
CA GLY A 106 3.23 6.12 -4.48
C GLY A 106 4.26 5.04 -4.23
N ARG A 107 5.07 5.31 -3.23
CA ARG A 107 6.06 4.40 -2.71
C ARG A 107 6.13 4.59 -1.20
N SER A 108 6.28 3.52 -0.48
CA SER A 108 6.55 3.61 0.95
C SER A 108 7.69 2.68 1.34
N VAL A 109 8.38 3.05 2.41
CA VAL A 109 9.44 2.24 3.01
C VAL A 109 8.94 1.77 4.36
N GLN A 110 8.93 0.46 4.56
CA GLN A 110 8.56 -0.18 5.80
C GLN A 110 9.82 -0.77 6.43
N VAL A 111 9.99 -0.56 7.74
CA VAL A 111 11.11 -1.10 8.49
C VAL A 111 10.58 -2.19 9.41
N MET A 112 11.23 -3.34 9.41
CA MET A 112 10.89 -4.42 10.35
C MET A 112 11.11 -3.91 11.77
N PHE A 113 10.12 -4.12 12.63
CA PHE A 113 10.08 -3.47 13.92
C PHE A 113 9.42 -4.36 14.97
N ASP A 114 10.09 -4.47 16.13
CA ASP A 114 9.52 -5.13 17.29
C ASP A 114 8.84 -4.08 18.17
N TYR A 115 7.51 -4.09 18.20
CA TYR A 115 6.72 -3.12 18.97
C TYR A 115 6.86 -3.31 20.47
N ARG A 116 7.30 -4.47 20.91
CA ARG A 116 7.52 -4.76 22.32
C ARG A 116 8.82 -4.14 22.82
N THR A 117 9.92 -4.32 22.07
CA THR A 117 11.23 -3.81 22.44
C THR A 117 11.51 -2.42 21.87
N LYS A 118 10.68 -1.95 20.92
CA LYS A 118 10.84 -0.68 20.21
C LYS A 118 12.14 -0.62 19.41
N GLN A 119 12.55 -1.73 18.85
CA GLN A 119 13.78 -1.82 18.06
C GLN A 119 13.51 -2.30 16.64
N THR A 120 14.33 -1.83 15.71
CA THR A 120 14.33 -2.34 14.34
C THR A 120 14.96 -3.73 14.29
N LEU A 121 14.50 -4.53 13.33
CA LEU A 121 14.97 -5.90 13.14
C LEU A 121 15.37 -6.10 11.68
N PRO A 122 16.33 -7.00 11.41
CA PRO A 122 16.56 -7.44 10.03
C PRO A 122 15.32 -8.19 9.52
N ILE A 123 15.11 -8.15 8.20
CA ILE A 123 14.10 -9.02 7.57
C ILE A 123 14.58 -10.47 7.80
N SER A 124 13.71 -11.29 8.40
CA SER A 124 14.05 -12.70 8.62
C SER A 124 14.22 -13.45 7.29
N ASP A 125 15.00 -14.53 7.29
CA ASP A 125 15.19 -15.36 6.10
C ASP A 125 13.84 -15.91 5.61
N GLU A 126 12.96 -16.28 6.54
CA GLU A 126 11.60 -16.76 6.23
C GLU A 126 10.76 -15.70 5.52
N THR A 127 10.70 -14.49 6.06
CA THR A 127 9.95 -13.39 5.45
C THR A 127 10.53 -13.00 4.10
N ARG A 128 11.87 -12.94 4.00
CA ARG A 128 12.55 -12.64 2.75
C ARG A 128 12.22 -13.66 1.66
N ALA A 129 12.27 -14.94 1.98
CA ALA A 129 11.92 -16.00 1.05
C ALA A 129 10.45 -15.93 0.63
N GLN A 130 9.56 -15.65 1.57
CA GLN A 130 8.14 -15.50 1.32
C GLN A 130 7.84 -14.35 0.35
N LEU A 131 8.43 -13.19 0.58
CA LEU A 131 8.24 -12.01 -0.28
C LEU A 131 8.87 -12.24 -1.67
N THR A 132 10.05 -12.83 -1.71
CA THR A 132 10.75 -13.14 -2.97
C THR A 132 9.92 -14.09 -3.83
N GLU A 133 9.39 -15.15 -3.24
CA GLU A 133 8.55 -16.12 -3.94
C GLU A 133 7.23 -15.47 -4.41
N PHE A 134 6.58 -14.73 -3.52
CA PHE A 134 5.30 -14.10 -3.82
C PHE A 134 5.39 -13.11 -4.97
N GLU A 135 6.44 -12.29 -5.00
CA GLU A 135 6.62 -11.26 -6.03
C GLU A 135 7.40 -11.75 -7.26
N GLY A 136 8.13 -12.85 -7.14
CA GLY A 136 9.00 -13.31 -8.20
C GLY A 136 10.29 -12.47 -8.32
N LEU A 137 10.79 -12.00 -7.20
CA LEU A 137 12.01 -11.19 -7.15
C LEU A 137 13.29 -12.04 -7.20
#